data_aef42238b5c8cf596244e1a01daae9ca
#
_entry.id   aef42238b5c8cf596244e1a01daae9ca
#
_cell.length_a   1.000
_cell.length_b   1.000
_cell.length_c   1.000
_cell.angle_alpha   90.00
_cell.angle_beta   90.00
_cell.angle_gamma   90.00
#
_symmetry.space_group_name_H-M   'P 1'
#
loop_
_entity.id
_entity.type
_entity.pdbx_description
1 polymer ?
#
loop_
_entity_poly.entity_id
_entity_poly.type
_entity_poly.pdbx_seq_one_letter_code
_entity_poly.pdbx_strand_id
1 'polypeptide(L)'
;MNSVEVAEPTEVPEPIPIIETSDDDNNTNTNTAPTPVLASNGFTNGHSHTNGHHAHGHATPSYIDSMAHLSVIRDDSDAASVRSNSSRASRRPQMQLSNYQDEFTTSVYGSRFAGMDLPRHHMPECEMPRDIAYRMIKDDLSLDNNPMLNLASFVTTYMEDEAEKLMAESFSKNFIDYEEYPQSADIQNRCVNMIGDLFHAPVGTAVGTSTVGSSEAIMLAVLAMKKRWKKRQAAAGKSTENPNIVMSSAVQVCWEKATRYFEIDEKLVYCTMDRYVIDPDEAVDLCDENTIGICTILGTTYTGEYEDVKAINDLLVERNIDVPIHVDAASGGFVAPFVVPDLEWDFRCEKVVSINVSGHKYGLVYPGVGWALWRDPEYLPQELVFNINYLGADQSSFTLNFSKGASQVIGQYYQLIRLGKHGYRAIMSNLTRTADYLTETLEKKGFVIMSERSGAGLPLVAFRFRTPQEGGDEDRHYDEFALAHHLRSRGWVVPAYTMAPNSNVKMLRVVVREDFTKTRCDSLISDVTLCLGLLDETDRESIKKREEYIKKHITTSGKGKHAHPSYANETHSLQGKTGKTHAIC
;
A
#
# COMPACT_ATOMS: atom_id res chain seq x y z
N MET A 1 12.52 -40.98 -49.99
CA MET A 1 13.30 -42.00 -49.28
C MET A 1 14.40 -41.28 -48.53
N ASN A 2 14.20 -40.97 -47.30
CA ASN A 2 15.21 -40.77 -46.27
C ASN A 2 14.49 -40.82 -44.94
N SER A 3 14.80 -41.83 -44.18
CA SER A 3 14.29 -42.24 -42.91
C SER A 3 14.67 -41.24 -41.81
N VAL A 4 13.71 -40.82 -41.01
CA VAL A 4 13.92 -40.06 -39.75
C VAL A 4 13.98 -41.10 -38.64
N GLU A 5 15.13 -41.21 -37.97
CA GLU A 5 15.32 -41.95 -36.73
C GLU A 5 14.53 -41.29 -35.58
N VAL A 6 13.79 -42.12 -34.88
CA VAL A 6 13.07 -41.76 -33.64
C VAL A 6 14.03 -42.07 -32.49
N ALA A 7 14.37 -41.07 -31.71
CA ALA A 7 15.13 -41.24 -30.47
C ALA A 7 14.24 -41.72 -29.33
N GLU A 8 14.68 -42.74 -28.60
CA GLU A 8 14.03 -43.31 -27.42
C GLU A 8 14.10 -42.36 -26.19
N PRO A 9 13.15 -42.46 -25.25
CA PRO A 9 13.11 -41.58 -24.07
C PRO A 9 14.13 -42.01 -23.01
N THR A 10 14.87 -41.05 -22.48
CA THR A 10 15.84 -41.19 -21.39
C THR A 10 15.16 -41.47 -20.05
N GLU A 11 15.77 -42.37 -19.30
CA GLU A 11 15.37 -42.92 -18.01
C GLU A 11 15.18 -41.87 -16.91
N VAL A 12 14.18 -42.12 -16.04
CA VAL A 12 13.86 -41.40 -14.82
C VAL A 12 14.86 -41.83 -13.72
N PRO A 13 15.51 -40.91 -13.00
CA PRO A 13 16.38 -41.31 -11.88
C PRO A 13 15.57 -41.73 -10.64
N GLU A 14 16.04 -42.81 -10.00
CA GLU A 14 15.49 -43.37 -8.76
C GLU A 14 15.63 -42.45 -7.54
N PRO A 15 14.75 -42.57 -6.52
CA PRO A 15 14.76 -41.73 -5.32
C PRO A 15 15.91 -42.15 -4.37
N ILE A 16 16.55 -41.13 -3.78
CA ILE A 16 17.62 -41.23 -2.79
C ILE A 16 17.06 -41.79 -1.46
N PRO A 17 17.73 -42.77 -0.81
CA PRO A 17 17.27 -43.39 0.43
C PRO A 17 17.40 -42.46 1.63
N ILE A 18 16.39 -42.52 2.51
CA ILE A 18 16.32 -41.85 3.82
C ILE A 18 17.28 -42.57 4.77
N ILE A 19 18.21 -41.83 5.36
CA ILE A 19 19.09 -42.34 6.43
C ILE A 19 18.33 -42.13 7.76
N GLU A 20 17.94 -43.25 8.37
CA GLU A 20 17.54 -43.30 9.78
C GLU A 20 18.79 -43.21 10.66
N THR A 21 18.84 -42.20 11.57
CA THR A 21 19.84 -42.20 12.65
C THR A 21 19.20 -42.75 13.91
N SER A 22 19.73 -43.90 14.33
CA SER A 22 19.43 -44.54 15.63
C SER A 22 20.11 -43.79 16.76
N ASP A 23 19.37 -43.66 17.85
CA ASP A 23 19.85 -43.34 19.19
C ASP A 23 20.82 -44.41 19.72
N ASP A 24 21.90 -43.97 20.39
CA ASP A 24 22.48 -44.66 21.53
C ASP A 24 23.47 -43.81 22.35
N ASP A 25 23.08 -43.60 23.55
CA ASP A 25 23.69 -43.54 24.88
C ASP A 25 25.16 -43.12 25.15
N ASN A 26 25.22 -42.29 26.19
CA ASN A 26 26.20 -42.29 27.30
C ASN A 26 27.61 -41.65 27.12
N ASN A 27 27.87 -40.58 27.80
CA ASN A 27 28.59 -40.55 29.07
C ASN A 27 29.00 -39.16 29.57
N THR A 28 28.60 -38.88 30.81
CA THR A 28 29.23 -38.08 31.86
C THR A 28 30.46 -37.20 31.56
N ASN A 29 30.41 -35.91 31.88
CA ASN A 29 31.17 -35.35 33.02
C ASN A 29 30.87 -33.88 33.36
N THR A 30 30.68 -33.66 34.61
CA THR A 30 30.66 -32.50 35.50
C THR A 30 31.50 -31.28 35.10
N ASN A 31 30.89 -30.08 35.23
CA ASN A 31 31.51 -29.00 36.02
C ASN A 31 30.49 -27.92 36.38
N THR A 32 30.44 -27.67 37.66
CA THR A 32 29.64 -26.73 38.44
C THR A 32 30.15 -25.29 38.34
N ALA A 33 29.26 -24.32 38.26
CA ALA A 33 29.43 -23.00 38.89
C ALA A 33 28.08 -22.30 39.11
N PRO A 34 27.92 -21.41 40.05
CA PRO A 34 26.77 -21.40 40.97
C PRO A 34 25.75 -20.29 40.65
N THR A 35 24.49 -20.60 40.98
CA THR A 35 23.35 -19.69 41.04
C THR A 35 23.42 -18.79 42.28
N PRO A 36 23.04 -17.50 42.20
CA PRO A 36 22.74 -16.73 43.42
C PRO A 36 21.28 -16.87 43.80
N VAL A 37 21.11 -17.28 45.02
CA VAL A 37 19.87 -17.35 45.78
C VAL A 37 19.44 -15.95 46.16
N LEU A 38 18.20 -15.56 45.89
CA LEU A 38 17.57 -14.40 46.51
C LEU A 38 16.52 -14.87 47.51
N ALA A 39 16.70 -14.35 48.70
CA ALA A 39 15.96 -14.70 49.91
C ALA A 39 14.51 -14.21 49.88
N SER A 40 13.63 -15.09 50.33
CA SER A 40 12.25 -14.81 50.73
C SER A 40 12.21 -14.12 52.10
N ASN A 41 11.55 -12.97 52.21
CA ASN A 41 11.07 -12.46 53.47
C ASN A 41 9.56 -12.49 53.50
N GLY A 42 9.03 -13.39 54.30
CA GLY A 42 7.63 -13.47 54.67
C GLY A 42 7.26 -12.44 55.73
N PHE A 43 6.07 -11.92 55.63
CA PHE A 43 5.32 -11.38 56.77
C PHE A 43 3.93 -12.00 56.78
N THR A 44 3.73 -12.85 57.81
CA THR A 44 2.44 -13.32 58.33
C THR A 44 1.84 -12.27 59.23
N ASN A 45 0.56 -12.00 59.09
CA ASN A 45 -0.40 -11.82 60.17
C ASN A 45 -1.81 -11.80 59.57
N GLY A 46 -2.53 -12.60 59.93
CA GLY A 46 -3.65 -13.24 60.40
C GLY A 46 -4.59 -12.34 61.24
N HIS A 47 -5.86 -12.35 60.85
CA HIS A 47 -6.97 -12.39 61.82
C HIS A 47 -8.28 -12.77 61.08
N SER A 48 -8.85 -13.83 61.61
CA SER A 48 -10.20 -14.34 61.39
C SER A 48 -11.25 -13.40 62.00
N HIS A 49 -12.44 -13.29 61.40
CA HIS A 49 -13.73 -13.46 62.07
C HIS A 49 -14.91 -13.39 61.07
N THR A 50 -15.57 -14.51 60.96
CA THR A 50 -17.00 -14.84 61.14
C THR A 50 -18.10 -13.98 60.49
N ASN A 51 -18.85 -14.69 59.64
CA ASN A 51 -20.32 -14.78 59.48
C ASN A 51 -21.21 -13.54 59.60
N GLY A 52 -21.99 -13.33 58.54
CA GLY A 52 -23.22 -12.56 58.57
C GLY A 52 -23.96 -12.60 57.24
N HIS A 53 -24.92 -13.50 57.08
CA HIS A 53 -25.91 -13.52 56.02
C HIS A 53 -26.76 -12.24 56.09
N HIS A 54 -26.85 -11.48 55.02
CA HIS A 54 -28.05 -10.75 54.63
C HIS A 54 -28.13 -10.63 53.12
N ALA A 55 -29.11 -11.32 52.56
CA ALA A 55 -29.57 -11.16 51.21
C ALA A 55 -30.33 -9.82 51.07
N HIS A 56 -29.79 -8.89 50.33
CA HIS A 56 -30.59 -7.84 49.73
C HIS A 56 -30.35 -7.83 48.21
N GLY A 57 -31.37 -8.32 47.52
CA GLY A 57 -31.46 -8.17 46.06
C GLY A 57 -31.56 -6.69 45.69
N HIS A 58 -30.51 -6.20 45.08
CA HIS A 58 -30.61 -4.98 44.27
C HIS A 58 -30.93 -5.39 42.83
N ALA A 59 -32.20 -5.23 42.48
CA ALA A 59 -32.61 -5.19 41.08
C ALA A 59 -31.91 -4.04 40.42
N THR A 60 -31.06 -4.32 39.45
CA THR A 60 -30.58 -3.31 38.51
C THR A 60 -31.78 -2.81 37.70
N PRO A 61 -31.99 -1.49 37.58
CA PRO A 61 -33.04 -0.94 36.73
C PRO A 61 -32.78 -1.40 35.29
N SER A 62 -33.79 -1.96 34.66
CA SER A 62 -33.73 -2.30 33.26
C SER A 62 -33.57 -1.00 32.45
N TYR A 63 -32.68 -1.01 31.49
CA TYR A 63 -32.37 0.09 30.55
C TYR A 63 -33.59 0.69 29.82
N ILE A 64 -34.76 0.07 29.99
CA ILE A 64 -36.04 0.48 29.37
C ILE A 64 -36.66 1.70 30.05
N ASP A 65 -36.40 1.93 31.33
CA ASP A 65 -37.06 3.01 32.07
C ASP A 65 -36.44 4.42 31.90
N SER A 66 -35.21 4.49 31.37
CA SER A 66 -34.55 5.79 31.14
C SER A 66 -34.92 6.48 29.80
N MET A 67 -35.62 5.77 28.91
CA MET A 67 -36.05 6.32 27.60
C MET A 67 -37.43 6.98 27.60
N ALA A 68 -38.16 6.96 28.74
CA ALA A 68 -39.54 7.50 28.84
C ALA A 68 -39.61 9.03 28.95
N HIS A 69 -38.49 9.75 29.03
CA HIS A 69 -38.48 11.20 29.26
C HIS A 69 -37.95 12.05 28.11
N LEU A 70 -37.88 11.53 26.89
CA LEU A 70 -37.68 12.40 25.71
C LEU A 70 -39.00 12.93 25.19
N SER A 71 -39.64 13.79 25.97
CA SER A 71 -40.70 14.67 25.50
C SER A 71 -40.08 15.81 24.67
N VAL A 72 -40.50 15.87 23.41
CA VAL A 72 -40.21 16.95 22.45
C VAL A 72 -40.56 18.28 23.06
N ILE A 73 -39.56 19.10 23.36
CA ILE A 73 -39.75 20.52 23.60
C ILE A 73 -40.04 21.16 22.24
N ARG A 74 -41.28 21.56 22.04
CA ARG A 74 -41.66 22.46 20.95
C ARG A 74 -41.32 23.86 21.40
N ASP A 75 -40.39 24.49 20.73
CA ASP A 75 -40.24 25.95 20.77
C ASP A 75 -41.30 26.57 19.87
N ASP A 76 -42.30 27.17 20.53
CA ASP A 76 -43.26 28.08 19.91
C ASP A 76 -42.67 29.50 20.01
N SER A 77 -42.00 29.96 18.97
CA SER A 77 -41.89 31.40 18.73
C SER A 77 -41.59 31.67 17.25
N ASP A 78 -42.53 32.31 16.66
CA ASP A 78 -42.58 33.30 15.59
C ASP A 78 -43.48 32.94 14.42
N ALA A 79 -44.73 33.35 14.62
CA ALA A 79 -45.69 33.54 13.55
C ALA A 79 -45.58 34.97 12.98
N ALA A 80 -45.14 35.09 11.73
CA ALA A 80 -45.50 36.23 10.90
C ALA A 80 -45.53 35.87 9.41
N SER A 81 -46.71 35.77 8.93
CA SER A 81 -47.27 35.94 7.59
C SER A 81 -46.33 36.15 6.39
N VAL A 82 -46.46 35.26 5.39
CA VAL A 82 -46.66 35.64 3.98
C VAL A 82 -47.52 34.58 3.28
N ARG A 83 -48.70 35.04 2.82
CA ARG A 83 -49.59 34.26 1.93
C ARG A 83 -49.00 34.26 0.51
N SER A 84 -48.81 33.08 -0.10
CA SER A 84 -48.90 32.95 -1.54
C SER A 84 -49.53 31.58 -1.91
N ASN A 85 -50.55 31.67 -2.71
CA ASN A 85 -51.27 30.55 -3.30
C ASN A 85 -50.35 29.73 -4.24
N SER A 86 -50.30 28.40 -4.06
CA SER A 86 -50.12 27.51 -5.18
C SER A 86 -50.61 26.09 -4.86
N SER A 87 -51.50 25.62 -5.69
CA SER A 87 -51.81 24.24 -6.15
C SER A 87 -51.86 23.08 -5.13
N ARG A 88 -53.07 22.52 -5.03
CA ARG A 88 -53.39 21.23 -4.46
C ARG A 88 -52.54 20.11 -5.07
N ALA A 89 -51.47 19.71 -4.41
CA ALA A 89 -50.90 18.36 -4.58
C ALA A 89 -51.54 17.44 -3.55
N SER A 90 -52.09 16.35 -3.99
CA SER A 90 -52.72 15.33 -3.18
C SER A 90 -51.75 14.82 -2.12
N ARG A 91 -51.98 15.18 -0.87
CA ARG A 91 -51.31 14.60 0.29
C ARG A 91 -51.73 13.10 0.34
N ARG A 92 -50.83 12.21 0.03
CA ARG A 92 -50.94 10.82 0.48
C ARG A 92 -51.04 10.86 2.01
N PRO A 93 -51.94 10.06 2.63
CA PRO A 93 -51.98 10.01 4.10
C PRO A 93 -50.62 9.56 4.58
N GLN A 94 -49.92 10.41 5.35
CA GLN A 94 -48.85 9.97 6.18
C GLN A 94 -49.46 9.00 7.19
N MET A 95 -49.13 7.73 7.03
CA MET A 95 -49.39 6.71 8.02
C MET A 95 -48.76 7.18 9.30
N GLN A 96 -49.57 7.64 10.29
CA GLN A 96 -49.07 7.81 11.65
C GLN A 96 -48.68 6.40 12.12
N LEU A 97 -47.39 6.13 12.13
CA LEU A 97 -46.82 5.00 12.84
C LEU A 97 -47.16 5.26 14.33
N SER A 98 -48.29 4.68 14.76
CA SER A 98 -48.68 4.63 16.17
C SER A 98 -47.53 3.92 16.94
N ASN A 99 -47.39 4.32 18.22
CA ASN A 99 -46.48 3.77 19.23
C ASN A 99 -46.53 2.21 19.33
N TYR A 100 -46.10 1.51 18.29
CA TYR A 100 -45.66 0.14 18.43
C TYR A 100 -44.29 0.21 19.09
N GLN A 101 -44.19 -0.15 20.35
CA GLN A 101 -42.93 -0.53 20.98
C GLN A 101 -42.30 -1.55 20.05
N ASP A 102 -41.09 -1.23 19.57
CA ASP A 102 -40.37 -2.07 18.63
C ASP A 102 -40.09 -3.44 19.25
N GLU A 103 -40.99 -4.38 19.05
CA GLU A 103 -40.75 -5.81 19.36
C GLU A 103 -39.71 -6.42 18.40
N PHE A 104 -39.39 -5.72 17.30
CA PHE A 104 -38.39 -6.15 16.31
C PHE A 104 -37.08 -5.41 16.55
N THR A 105 -36.24 -5.99 17.37
CA THR A 105 -34.94 -5.41 17.77
C THR A 105 -33.80 -5.74 16.83
N THR A 106 -34.03 -6.44 15.72
CA THR A 106 -32.96 -6.79 14.76
C THR A 106 -32.89 -5.75 13.66
N SER A 107 -31.66 -5.32 13.33
CA SER A 107 -31.36 -4.38 12.24
C SER A 107 -31.87 -4.84 10.87
N VAL A 108 -32.18 -6.13 10.69
CA VAL A 108 -32.61 -6.75 9.42
C VAL A 108 -34.08 -6.49 9.11
N TYR A 109 -34.96 -6.40 10.13
CA TYR A 109 -36.43 -6.33 9.95
C TYR A 109 -37.02 -4.94 10.19
N GLY A 110 -36.23 -3.87 10.01
CA GLY A 110 -36.77 -2.53 10.03
C GLY A 110 -36.93 -1.94 11.43
N SER A 111 -35.87 -1.93 12.22
CA SER A 111 -35.85 -1.16 13.46
C SER A 111 -36.12 0.33 13.16
N ARG A 112 -36.51 1.11 14.18
CA ARG A 112 -36.69 2.57 14.05
C ARG A 112 -35.47 3.27 13.45
N PHE A 113 -34.28 2.66 13.55
CA PHE A 113 -33.04 3.17 12.99
C PHE A 113 -32.87 2.90 11.50
N ALA A 114 -33.60 1.93 10.91
CA ALA A 114 -33.48 1.61 9.49
C ALA A 114 -33.92 2.73 8.55
N GLY A 115 -34.74 3.67 9.04
CA GLY A 115 -35.16 4.86 8.31
C GLY A 115 -34.35 6.13 8.63
N MET A 116 -33.28 6.02 9.42
CA MET A 116 -32.43 7.15 9.79
C MET A 116 -31.21 7.21 8.87
N ASP A 117 -30.86 8.43 8.47
CA ASP A 117 -29.56 8.65 7.79
C ASP A 117 -28.41 8.50 8.78
N LEU A 118 -27.26 7.97 8.29
CA LEU A 118 -26.02 8.01 9.04
C LEU A 118 -25.60 9.46 9.30
N PRO A 119 -25.19 9.80 10.52
CA PRO A 119 -24.72 11.14 10.85
C PRO A 119 -23.53 11.53 9.98
N ARG A 120 -23.58 12.71 9.33
CA ARG A 120 -22.55 13.15 8.39
C ARG A 120 -21.80 14.41 8.84
N HIS A 121 -22.42 15.27 9.64
CA HIS A 121 -21.90 16.61 9.91
C HIS A 121 -21.73 16.90 11.40
N HIS A 122 -22.51 16.27 12.23
CA HIS A 122 -22.49 16.47 13.67
C HIS A 122 -22.43 15.11 14.36
N MET A 123 -21.68 15.04 15.44
CA MET A 123 -21.73 13.88 16.33
C MET A 123 -23.13 13.82 16.96
N PRO A 124 -23.79 12.66 16.97
CA PRO A 124 -25.10 12.54 17.61
C PRO A 124 -25.05 12.88 19.10
N GLU A 125 -26.13 13.47 19.61
CA GLU A 125 -26.28 13.77 21.06
C GLU A 125 -26.49 12.49 21.89
N CYS A 126 -27.06 11.44 21.28
CA CYS A 126 -27.36 10.19 21.96
C CYS A 126 -26.57 9.03 21.34
N GLU A 127 -26.27 8.05 22.17
CA GLU A 127 -25.66 6.80 21.74
C GLU A 127 -26.61 5.99 20.84
N MET A 128 -26.03 5.16 19.98
CA MET A 128 -26.71 4.18 19.15
C MET A 128 -26.35 2.76 19.64
N PRO A 129 -27.32 1.81 19.66
CA PRO A 129 -27.01 0.43 19.96
C PRO A 129 -25.89 -0.11 19.05
N ARG A 130 -24.93 -0.84 19.62
CA ARG A 130 -23.70 -1.29 18.94
C ARG A 130 -23.95 -2.11 17.68
N ASP A 131 -24.96 -2.99 17.70
CA ASP A 131 -25.34 -3.85 16.57
C ASP A 131 -25.96 -3.05 15.43
N ILE A 132 -26.73 -2.02 15.75
CA ILE A 132 -27.31 -1.09 14.77
C ILE A 132 -26.19 -0.26 14.14
N ALA A 133 -25.31 0.35 14.94
CA ALA A 133 -24.15 1.10 14.43
C ALA A 133 -23.28 0.25 13.50
N TYR A 134 -22.96 -0.98 13.93
CA TYR A 134 -22.22 -1.94 13.11
C TYR A 134 -22.93 -2.21 11.77
N ARG A 135 -24.24 -2.49 11.82
CA ARG A 135 -25.00 -2.82 10.60
C ARG A 135 -25.07 -1.66 9.63
N MET A 136 -25.39 -0.45 10.12
CA MET A 136 -25.50 0.72 9.25
C MET A 136 -24.17 1.06 8.58
N ILE A 137 -23.04 0.99 9.31
CA ILE A 137 -21.71 1.21 8.74
C ILE A 137 -21.36 0.10 7.74
N LYS A 138 -21.66 -1.15 8.06
CA LYS A 138 -21.42 -2.28 7.17
C LYS A 138 -22.24 -2.20 5.86
N ASP A 139 -23.48 -1.74 5.96
CA ASP A 139 -24.34 -1.54 4.80
C ASP A 139 -23.78 -0.45 3.88
N ASP A 140 -23.26 0.66 4.45
CA ASP A 140 -22.59 1.73 3.70
C ASP A 140 -21.32 1.20 3.00
N LEU A 141 -20.47 0.46 3.74
CA LEU A 141 -19.26 -0.17 3.21
C LEU A 141 -19.54 -1.26 2.15
N SER A 142 -20.73 -1.85 2.14
CA SER A 142 -21.11 -2.84 1.11
C SER A 142 -21.23 -2.23 -0.30
N LEU A 143 -21.29 -0.91 -0.40
CA LEU A 143 -21.29 -0.17 -1.66
C LEU A 143 -19.88 0.00 -2.24
N ASP A 144 -18.83 -0.32 -1.48
CA ASP A 144 -17.46 -0.33 -1.98
C ASP A 144 -17.25 -1.47 -3.00
N ASN A 145 -16.32 -1.24 -3.93
CA ASN A 145 -15.97 -2.28 -4.90
C ASN A 145 -15.26 -3.47 -4.22
N ASN A 146 -15.42 -4.65 -4.82
CA ASN A 146 -14.66 -5.82 -4.41
C ASN A 146 -13.14 -5.58 -4.62
N PRO A 147 -12.32 -5.59 -3.57
CA PRO A 147 -10.88 -5.34 -3.67
C PRO A 147 -10.15 -6.34 -4.59
N MET A 148 -10.65 -7.58 -4.72
CA MET A 148 -10.07 -8.58 -5.61
C MET A 148 -10.23 -8.26 -7.11
N LEU A 149 -11.16 -7.38 -7.48
CA LEU A 149 -11.35 -6.91 -8.85
C LEU A 149 -10.64 -5.58 -9.13
N ASN A 150 -10.00 -5.00 -8.11
CA ASN A 150 -9.20 -3.79 -8.24
C ASN A 150 -7.78 -4.14 -8.72
N LEU A 151 -7.56 -4.10 -10.03
CA LEU A 151 -6.28 -4.38 -10.66
C LEU A 151 -5.41 -3.12 -10.84
N ALA A 152 -5.84 -2.00 -10.25
CA ALA A 152 -5.09 -0.74 -10.23
C ALA A 152 -4.06 -0.68 -9.09
N SER A 153 -4.33 -1.35 -7.99
CA SER A 153 -3.57 -1.24 -6.75
C SER A 153 -2.51 -2.35 -6.63
N PHE A 154 -1.35 -1.98 -6.12
CA PHE A 154 -0.29 -2.94 -5.71
C PHE A 154 -0.52 -3.50 -4.30
N VAL A 155 -1.49 -2.99 -3.58
CA VAL A 155 -1.71 -3.29 -2.17
C VAL A 155 -2.34 -4.68 -2.01
N THR A 156 -1.79 -5.47 -1.10
CA THR A 156 -2.30 -6.79 -0.70
C THR A 156 -3.76 -6.71 -0.21
N THR A 157 -4.56 -7.67 -0.61
CA THR A 157 -5.98 -7.81 -0.27
C THR A 157 -6.32 -9.12 0.42
N TYR A 158 -5.32 -9.96 0.68
CA TYR A 158 -5.48 -11.26 1.32
C TYR A 158 -4.35 -11.53 2.29
N MET A 159 -4.70 -12.03 3.48
CA MET A 159 -3.80 -12.66 4.45
C MET A 159 -4.46 -13.92 5.00
N GLU A 160 -3.67 -14.85 5.56
CA GLU A 160 -4.17 -16.05 6.22
C GLU A 160 -4.90 -15.69 7.53
N ASP A 161 -5.89 -16.49 7.94
CA ASP A 161 -6.73 -16.25 9.15
C ASP A 161 -5.88 -16.12 10.43
N GLU A 162 -4.78 -16.87 10.54
CA GLU A 162 -3.85 -16.79 11.67
C GLU A 162 -3.14 -15.42 11.72
N ALA A 163 -2.77 -14.86 10.56
CA ALA A 163 -2.20 -13.53 10.49
C ALA A 163 -3.21 -12.46 10.92
N GLU A 164 -4.44 -12.53 10.38
CA GLU A 164 -5.52 -11.61 10.76
C GLU A 164 -5.82 -11.67 12.25
N LYS A 165 -5.84 -12.87 12.83
CA LYS A 165 -6.05 -13.07 14.26
C LYS A 165 -4.93 -12.44 15.10
N LEU A 166 -3.65 -12.67 14.76
CA LEU A 166 -2.52 -12.05 15.44
C LEU A 166 -2.55 -10.52 15.34
N MET A 167 -2.91 -10.00 14.16
CA MET A 167 -3.06 -8.56 13.95
C MET A 167 -4.18 -7.98 14.80
N ALA A 168 -5.33 -8.63 14.86
CA ALA A 168 -6.47 -8.22 15.68
C ALA A 168 -6.15 -8.21 17.17
N GLU A 169 -5.45 -9.22 17.68
CA GLU A 169 -4.97 -9.31 19.07
C GLU A 169 -3.96 -8.20 19.43
N SER A 170 -3.43 -7.51 18.41
CA SER A 170 -2.40 -6.49 18.57
C SER A 170 -2.87 -5.06 18.28
N PHE A 171 -4.15 -4.85 17.93
CA PHE A 171 -4.68 -3.51 17.62
C PHE A 171 -4.56 -2.50 18.77
N SER A 172 -4.58 -2.97 20.02
CA SER A 172 -4.48 -2.10 21.20
C SER A 172 -3.04 -1.66 21.52
N LYS A 173 -2.02 -2.23 20.85
CA LYS A 173 -0.62 -1.94 21.17
C LYS A 173 -0.16 -0.67 20.44
N ASN A 174 0.21 0.35 21.22
CA ASN A 174 0.89 1.53 20.69
C ASN A 174 2.38 1.20 20.52
N PHE A 175 2.87 1.25 19.29
CA PHE A 175 4.20 0.75 18.95
C PHE A 175 5.35 1.54 19.61
N ILE A 176 5.13 2.81 19.99
CA ILE A 176 6.16 3.64 20.59
C ILE A 176 6.45 3.24 22.06
N ASP A 177 5.56 2.52 22.73
CA ASP A 177 5.68 2.16 24.13
C ASP A 177 6.57 0.91 24.29
N TYR A 178 7.88 1.06 24.07
CA TYR A 178 8.84 -0.06 24.03
C TYR A 178 9.01 -0.76 25.37
N GLU A 179 8.84 -0.05 26.49
CA GLU A 179 8.90 -0.65 27.81
C GLU A 179 7.69 -1.56 28.06
N GLU A 180 6.51 -1.14 27.64
CA GLU A 180 5.28 -1.93 27.78
C GLU A 180 5.20 -3.08 26.76
N TYR A 181 5.70 -2.84 25.53
CA TYR A 181 5.65 -3.80 24.42
C TYR A 181 7.04 -4.17 23.87
N PRO A 182 8.00 -4.64 24.71
CA PRO A 182 9.36 -4.92 24.27
C PRO A 182 9.44 -5.99 23.18
N GLN A 183 8.51 -6.97 23.19
CA GLN A 183 8.47 -7.99 22.15
C GLN A 183 8.01 -7.45 20.79
N SER A 184 7.15 -6.45 20.77
CA SER A 184 6.77 -5.77 19.51
C SER A 184 7.94 -5.00 18.91
N ALA A 185 8.73 -4.33 19.76
CA ALA A 185 9.95 -3.66 19.33
C ALA A 185 11.02 -4.65 18.82
N ASP A 186 11.21 -5.76 19.51
CA ASP A 186 12.12 -6.84 19.07
C ASP A 186 11.67 -7.46 17.73
N ILE A 187 10.38 -7.68 17.54
CA ILE A 187 9.81 -8.16 16.26
C ILE A 187 10.13 -7.17 15.13
N GLN A 188 10.02 -5.86 15.35
CA GLN A 188 10.45 -4.87 14.35
C GLN A 188 11.92 -5.03 13.99
N ASN A 189 12.79 -5.15 14.97
CA ASN A 189 14.22 -5.31 14.74
C ASN A 189 14.54 -6.59 13.97
N ARG A 190 13.84 -7.68 14.26
CA ARG A 190 13.94 -8.93 13.48
C ARG A 190 13.51 -8.72 12.03
N CYS A 191 12.41 -8.00 11.78
CA CYS A 191 12.00 -7.66 10.41
C CYS A 191 13.07 -6.83 9.69
N VAL A 192 13.62 -5.79 10.34
CA VAL A 192 14.70 -4.97 9.78
C VAL A 192 15.91 -5.83 9.42
N ASN A 193 16.32 -6.73 10.30
CA ASN A 193 17.46 -7.63 10.06
C ASN A 193 17.19 -8.59 8.90
N MET A 194 16.00 -9.20 8.82
CA MET A 194 15.63 -10.13 7.75
C MET A 194 15.53 -9.43 6.39
N ILE A 195 14.98 -8.21 6.35
CA ILE A 195 14.87 -7.42 5.13
C ILE A 195 16.25 -6.87 4.74
N GLY A 196 17.06 -6.45 5.72
CA GLY A 196 18.45 -6.05 5.49
C GLY A 196 19.28 -7.18 4.89
N ASP A 197 19.17 -8.41 5.43
CA ASP A 197 19.83 -9.60 4.86
C ASP A 197 19.34 -9.89 3.42
N LEU A 198 18.05 -9.73 3.18
CA LEU A 198 17.48 -9.90 1.84
C LEU A 198 18.04 -8.89 0.82
N PHE A 199 18.41 -7.68 1.27
CA PHE A 199 18.99 -6.61 0.46
C PHE A 199 20.52 -6.54 0.57
N HIS A 200 21.17 -7.62 1.03
CA HIS A 200 22.62 -7.72 1.16
C HIS A 200 23.27 -6.59 1.97
N ALA A 201 22.60 -6.13 3.01
CA ALA A 201 23.20 -5.17 3.93
C ALA A 201 24.41 -5.78 4.62
N PRO A 202 25.48 -4.98 4.89
CA PRO A 202 26.61 -5.47 5.65
C PRO A 202 26.15 -5.99 7.02
N VAL A 203 26.68 -7.17 7.41
CA VAL A 203 26.23 -7.86 8.61
C VAL A 203 26.45 -6.99 9.87
N GLY A 204 25.39 -6.76 10.61
CA GLY A 204 25.43 -6.02 11.88
C GLY A 204 25.54 -4.49 11.76
N THR A 205 25.45 -3.93 10.55
CA THR A 205 25.55 -2.48 10.34
C THR A 205 24.25 -1.83 9.89
N ALA A 206 23.38 -2.57 9.22
CA ALA A 206 22.12 -2.01 8.72
C ALA A 206 21.25 -1.43 9.83
N VAL A 207 20.76 -0.23 9.61
CA VAL A 207 19.81 0.47 10.48
C VAL A 207 18.49 0.57 9.74
N GLY A 208 17.38 0.41 10.45
CA GLY A 208 16.08 0.53 9.81
C GLY A 208 14.94 0.70 10.79
N THR A 209 13.78 1.00 10.25
CA THR A 209 12.54 1.14 11.02
C THR A 209 11.32 0.78 10.18
N SER A 210 10.26 0.35 10.86
CA SER A 210 8.93 0.30 10.28
C SER A 210 8.35 1.71 10.15
N THR A 211 7.64 1.93 9.05
CA THR A 211 6.90 3.16 8.76
C THR A 211 5.45 2.82 8.45
N VAL A 212 4.57 3.80 8.36
CA VAL A 212 3.17 3.55 7.96
C VAL A 212 3.02 3.29 6.44
N GLY A 213 4.12 3.36 5.71
CA GLY A 213 4.19 3.09 4.28
C GLY A 213 5.42 3.73 3.65
N SER A 214 5.69 3.41 2.37
CA SER A 214 6.86 3.94 1.65
C SER A 214 6.92 5.46 1.59
N SER A 215 5.80 6.17 1.60
CA SER A 215 5.83 7.65 1.62
C SER A 215 6.58 8.21 2.83
N GLU A 216 6.34 7.66 4.03
CA GLU A 216 7.11 8.03 5.22
C GLU A 216 8.58 7.60 5.11
N ALA A 217 8.82 6.38 4.63
CA ALA A 217 10.17 5.85 4.45
C ALA A 217 11.01 6.71 3.49
N ILE A 218 10.42 7.13 2.37
CA ILE A 218 11.04 8.06 1.40
C ILE A 218 11.35 9.41 2.05
N MET A 219 10.38 9.98 2.79
CA MET A 219 10.59 11.26 3.46
C MET A 219 11.75 11.20 4.45
N LEU A 220 11.86 10.12 5.23
CA LEU A 220 12.98 9.91 6.15
C LEU A 220 14.32 9.80 5.42
N ALA A 221 14.36 9.07 4.31
CA ALA A 221 15.58 8.91 3.50
C ALA A 221 16.01 10.23 2.85
N VAL A 222 15.07 10.97 2.24
CA VAL A 222 15.34 12.28 1.64
C VAL A 222 15.83 13.28 2.70
N LEU A 223 15.21 13.28 3.88
CA LEU A 223 15.63 14.14 4.99
C LEU A 223 17.05 13.78 5.47
N ALA A 224 17.36 12.48 5.57
CA ALA A 224 18.70 12.01 5.94
C ALA A 224 19.76 12.44 4.91
N MET A 225 19.48 12.25 3.62
CA MET A 225 20.37 12.69 2.52
C MET A 225 20.58 14.21 2.56
N LYS A 226 19.51 15.01 2.72
CA LYS A 226 19.61 16.48 2.83
C LYS A 226 20.47 16.91 4.01
N LYS A 227 20.29 16.30 5.19
CA LYS A 227 21.06 16.64 6.39
C LYS A 227 22.54 16.27 6.25
N ARG A 228 22.84 15.12 5.67
CA ARG A 228 24.21 14.71 5.36
C ARG A 228 24.87 15.67 4.37
N TRP A 229 24.18 16.01 3.28
CA TRP A 229 24.66 17.00 2.32
C TRP A 229 24.94 18.35 2.99
N LYS A 230 24.01 18.89 3.80
CA LYS A 230 24.22 20.14 4.55
C LYS A 230 25.47 20.09 5.42
N LYS A 231 25.63 18.99 6.17
CA LYS A 231 26.82 18.81 7.04
C LYS A 231 28.11 18.80 6.22
N ARG A 232 28.13 18.11 5.08
CA ARG A 232 29.27 18.05 4.15
C ARG A 232 29.60 19.42 3.57
N GLN A 233 28.60 20.15 3.08
CA GLN A 233 28.77 21.50 2.53
C GLN A 233 29.28 22.48 3.58
N ALA A 234 28.72 22.49 4.76
CA ALA A 234 29.18 23.35 5.87
C ALA A 234 30.62 23.05 6.27
N ALA A 235 31.02 21.77 6.35
CA ALA A 235 32.39 21.37 6.64
C ALA A 235 33.39 21.83 5.56
N ALA A 236 32.93 21.91 4.30
CA ALA A 236 33.73 22.42 3.18
C ALA A 236 33.68 23.96 3.03
N GLY A 237 32.96 24.67 3.91
CA GLY A 237 32.79 26.14 3.84
C GLY A 237 31.92 26.59 2.63
N LYS A 238 31.11 25.69 2.09
CA LYS A 238 30.23 25.96 0.95
C LYS A 238 28.80 26.32 1.40
N SER A 239 28.00 26.87 0.47
CA SER A 239 26.59 27.15 0.72
C SER A 239 25.82 25.87 1.03
N THR A 240 24.85 25.96 1.93
CA THR A 240 23.91 24.89 2.26
C THR A 240 22.51 25.16 1.73
N GLU A 241 22.38 26.10 0.79
CA GLU A 241 21.14 26.47 0.15
C GLU A 241 21.00 25.81 -1.21
N ASN A 242 19.75 25.75 -1.71
CA ASN A 242 19.39 25.19 -3.02
C ASN A 242 19.83 23.72 -3.21
N PRO A 243 19.50 22.81 -2.27
CA PRO A 243 19.70 21.39 -2.46
C PRO A 243 18.85 20.90 -3.62
N ASN A 244 19.39 19.97 -4.41
CA ASN A 244 18.61 19.32 -5.47
C ASN A 244 18.71 17.78 -5.38
N ILE A 245 17.76 17.11 -6.03
CA ILE A 245 17.75 15.65 -6.15
C ILE A 245 17.48 15.25 -7.60
N VAL A 246 18.21 14.25 -8.09
CA VAL A 246 18.02 13.70 -9.43
C VAL A 246 17.06 12.53 -9.35
N MET A 247 16.06 12.51 -10.23
CA MET A 247 15.06 11.43 -10.27
C MET A 247 14.38 11.34 -11.65
N SER A 248 13.80 10.19 -11.93
CA SER A 248 12.96 10.00 -13.13
C SER A 248 11.66 10.80 -13.07
N SER A 249 11.14 11.22 -14.21
CA SER A 249 9.76 11.72 -14.30
C SER A 249 8.69 10.66 -14.04
N ALA A 250 9.09 9.39 -13.91
CA ALA A 250 8.23 8.26 -13.55
C ALA A 250 8.07 8.07 -12.04
N VAL A 251 8.63 8.96 -11.20
CA VAL A 251 8.50 8.87 -9.73
C VAL A 251 7.05 8.93 -9.26
N GLN A 252 6.80 8.26 -8.16
CA GLN A 252 5.51 8.34 -7.48
C GLN A 252 5.38 9.70 -6.77
N VAL A 253 4.16 10.22 -6.64
CA VAL A 253 3.87 11.56 -6.07
C VAL A 253 4.46 11.79 -4.67
N CYS A 254 4.81 10.76 -3.91
CA CYS A 254 5.46 10.92 -2.62
C CYS A 254 6.85 11.58 -2.73
N TRP A 255 7.54 11.41 -3.86
CA TRP A 255 8.80 12.09 -4.14
C TRP A 255 8.60 13.59 -4.36
N GLU A 256 7.60 13.97 -5.15
CA GLU A 256 7.22 15.37 -5.32
C GLU A 256 6.77 16.01 -3.99
N LYS A 257 6.10 15.25 -3.12
CA LYS A 257 5.77 15.74 -1.78
C LYS A 257 7.02 15.95 -0.93
N ALA A 258 7.97 15.00 -0.96
CA ALA A 258 9.20 15.11 -0.18
C ALA A 258 10.04 16.31 -0.64
N THR A 259 10.18 16.51 -1.96
CA THR A 259 10.92 17.65 -2.51
C THR A 259 10.30 18.98 -2.11
N ARG A 260 8.98 19.12 -2.25
CA ARG A 260 8.27 20.35 -1.88
C ARG A 260 8.24 20.61 -0.37
N TYR A 261 8.02 19.57 0.45
CA TYR A 261 7.97 19.74 1.90
C TYR A 261 9.33 20.05 2.50
N PHE A 262 10.39 19.57 1.90
CA PHE A 262 11.75 19.79 2.35
C PHE A 262 12.51 20.84 1.55
N GLU A 263 11.86 21.57 0.65
CA GLU A 263 12.46 22.64 -0.15
C GLU A 263 13.72 22.14 -0.88
N ILE A 264 13.53 21.16 -1.78
CA ILE A 264 14.57 20.55 -2.59
C ILE A 264 14.18 20.70 -4.05
N ASP A 265 15.08 21.18 -4.88
CA ASP A 265 14.86 21.32 -6.31
C ASP A 265 14.88 19.96 -7.02
N GLU A 266 13.93 19.75 -7.93
CA GLU A 266 13.80 18.53 -8.71
C GLU A 266 14.62 18.63 -10.02
N LYS A 267 15.56 17.71 -10.21
CA LYS A 267 16.24 17.50 -11.49
C LYS A 267 15.71 16.23 -12.12
N LEU A 268 14.93 16.39 -13.20
CA LEU A 268 14.17 15.30 -13.80
C LEU A 268 14.83 14.76 -15.06
N VAL A 269 15.05 13.46 -15.10
CA VAL A 269 15.27 12.69 -16.32
C VAL A 269 13.91 12.29 -16.88
N TYR A 270 13.55 12.80 -18.04
CA TYR A 270 12.23 12.58 -18.61
C TYR A 270 12.12 11.25 -19.35
N CYS A 271 11.01 10.53 -19.09
CA CYS A 271 10.62 9.39 -19.92
C CYS A 271 10.32 9.83 -21.34
N THR A 272 10.63 8.97 -22.30
CA THR A 272 10.37 9.19 -23.74
C THR A 272 9.33 8.19 -24.26
N MET A 273 9.03 8.24 -25.56
CA MET A 273 8.15 7.25 -26.21
C MET A 273 8.74 5.82 -26.20
N ASP A 274 10.08 5.71 -26.15
CA ASP A 274 10.83 4.47 -26.28
C ASP A 274 11.57 4.08 -25.00
N ARG A 275 11.52 4.90 -23.95
CA ARG A 275 12.19 4.67 -22.67
C ARG A 275 11.31 5.15 -21.51
N TYR A 276 10.92 4.25 -20.64
CA TYR A 276 9.99 4.52 -19.53
C TYR A 276 10.67 4.56 -18.15
N VAL A 277 11.99 4.46 -18.12
CA VAL A 277 12.84 4.46 -16.93
C VAL A 277 13.89 5.56 -17.02
N ILE A 278 14.61 5.82 -15.93
CA ILE A 278 15.70 6.77 -15.88
C ILE A 278 16.83 6.36 -16.86
N ASP A 279 17.43 7.33 -17.51
CA ASP A 279 18.67 7.12 -18.26
C ASP A 279 19.85 7.28 -17.32
N PRO A 280 20.75 6.27 -17.19
CA PRO A 280 21.87 6.33 -16.26
C PRO A 280 22.85 7.47 -16.54
N ASP A 281 23.23 7.70 -17.81
CA ASP A 281 24.17 8.76 -18.18
C ASP A 281 23.56 10.14 -17.92
N GLU A 282 22.32 10.38 -18.37
CA GLU A 282 21.61 11.63 -18.15
C GLU A 282 21.43 11.92 -16.64
N ALA A 283 21.14 10.89 -15.83
CA ALA A 283 21.01 11.04 -14.39
C ALA A 283 22.31 11.48 -13.73
N VAL A 284 23.44 10.89 -14.10
CA VAL A 284 24.74 11.24 -13.54
C VAL A 284 25.24 12.59 -14.06
N ASP A 285 24.94 12.94 -15.32
CA ASP A 285 25.28 14.25 -15.90
C ASP A 285 24.54 15.42 -15.22
N LEU A 286 23.32 15.15 -14.68
CA LEU A 286 22.56 16.16 -13.92
C LEU A 286 23.11 16.39 -12.50
N CYS A 287 24.02 15.57 -12.00
CA CYS A 287 24.58 15.72 -10.66
C CYS A 287 25.52 16.94 -10.57
N ASP A 288 25.39 17.70 -9.49
CA ASP A 288 26.28 18.83 -9.17
C ASP A 288 26.61 18.85 -7.66
N GLU A 289 27.30 19.90 -7.22
CA GLU A 289 27.68 20.05 -5.81
C GLU A 289 26.48 20.21 -4.85
N ASN A 290 25.31 20.59 -5.36
CA ASN A 290 24.09 20.75 -4.60
C ASN A 290 23.21 19.49 -4.61
N THR A 291 23.63 18.45 -5.31
CA THR A 291 22.87 17.19 -5.39
C THR A 291 23.00 16.40 -4.08
N ILE A 292 21.86 16.18 -3.42
CA ILE A 292 21.79 15.42 -2.16
C ILE A 292 21.79 13.91 -2.40
N GLY A 293 21.34 13.46 -3.57
CA GLY A 293 21.27 12.06 -3.97
C GLY A 293 20.55 11.86 -5.31
N ILE A 294 20.61 10.62 -5.80
CA ILE A 294 19.80 10.14 -6.93
C ILE A 294 18.73 9.19 -6.37
N CYS A 295 17.48 9.37 -6.80
CA CYS A 295 16.42 8.39 -6.62
C CYS A 295 16.38 7.44 -7.81
N THR A 296 16.46 6.15 -7.55
CA THR A 296 16.20 5.09 -8.51
C THR A 296 14.99 4.28 -8.09
N ILE A 297 14.26 3.71 -9.05
CA ILE A 297 13.01 2.98 -8.77
C ILE A 297 13.16 1.51 -9.17
N LEU A 298 13.03 0.62 -8.20
CA LEU A 298 12.95 -0.82 -8.47
C LEU A 298 11.49 -1.21 -8.72
N GLY A 299 11.05 -1.00 -9.96
CA GLY A 299 9.68 -1.26 -10.40
C GLY A 299 8.81 -0.01 -10.43
N THR A 300 8.84 0.68 -11.59
CA THR A 300 8.06 1.91 -11.80
C THR A 300 6.56 1.66 -11.72
N THR A 301 5.83 2.66 -11.26
CA THR A 301 4.37 2.57 -11.15
C THR A 301 3.69 2.42 -12.53
N TYR A 302 4.30 2.91 -13.59
CA TYR A 302 3.73 2.91 -14.94
C TYR A 302 3.86 1.56 -15.65
N THR A 303 5.09 1.12 -15.86
CA THR A 303 5.40 -0.07 -16.67
C THR A 303 5.94 -1.24 -15.85
N GLY A 304 6.31 -1.01 -14.59
CA GLY A 304 6.88 -2.02 -13.72
C GLY A 304 8.36 -2.30 -13.93
N GLU A 305 8.99 -1.63 -14.89
CA GLU A 305 10.42 -1.81 -15.20
C GLU A 305 11.30 -1.47 -14.00
N TYR A 306 12.41 -2.18 -13.87
CA TYR A 306 13.47 -1.87 -12.93
C TYR A 306 14.44 -0.86 -13.55
N GLU A 307 14.66 0.26 -12.89
CA GLU A 307 15.72 1.19 -13.27
C GLU A 307 17.09 0.58 -13.01
N ASP A 308 18.06 0.85 -13.89
CA ASP A 308 19.41 0.25 -13.81
C ASP A 308 20.25 0.93 -12.73
N VAL A 309 20.03 0.51 -11.48
CA VAL A 309 20.75 1.00 -10.30
C VAL A 309 22.24 0.73 -10.42
N LYS A 310 22.61 -0.43 -10.99
CA LYS A 310 24.02 -0.84 -11.15
C LYS A 310 24.76 0.07 -12.12
N ALA A 311 24.16 0.39 -13.27
CA ALA A 311 24.76 1.30 -14.24
C ALA A 311 24.99 2.70 -13.65
N ILE A 312 24.00 3.25 -12.92
CA ILE A 312 24.13 4.54 -12.23
C ILE A 312 25.25 4.47 -11.18
N ASN A 313 25.28 3.40 -10.37
CA ASN A 313 26.33 3.19 -9.38
C ASN A 313 27.72 3.20 -10.02
N ASP A 314 27.89 2.44 -11.09
CA ASP A 314 29.21 2.28 -11.73
C ASP A 314 29.67 3.59 -12.38
N LEU A 315 28.79 4.34 -13.01
CA LEU A 315 29.08 5.66 -13.55
C LEU A 315 29.50 6.66 -12.44
N LEU A 316 28.82 6.66 -11.28
CA LEU A 316 29.20 7.51 -10.16
C LEU A 316 30.59 7.13 -9.60
N VAL A 317 30.90 5.83 -9.51
CA VAL A 317 32.21 5.34 -9.08
C VAL A 317 33.29 5.70 -10.11
N GLU A 318 33.08 5.40 -11.38
CA GLU A 318 34.01 5.68 -12.49
C GLU A 318 34.36 7.17 -12.60
N ARG A 319 33.33 8.03 -12.49
CA ARG A 319 33.49 9.48 -12.57
C ARG A 319 33.91 10.13 -11.25
N ASN A 320 34.10 9.32 -10.19
CA ASN A 320 34.43 9.76 -8.83
C ASN A 320 33.47 10.83 -8.28
N ILE A 321 32.18 10.64 -8.49
CA ILE A 321 31.11 11.53 -8.01
C ILE A 321 30.60 11.05 -6.66
N ASP A 322 30.69 11.90 -5.62
CA ASP A 322 30.25 11.58 -4.26
C ASP A 322 28.77 11.96 -4.06
N VAL A 323 27.90 11.34 -4.83
CA VAL A 323 26.44 11.46 -4.73
C VAL A 323 25.88 10.08 -4.35
N PRO A 324 25.09 9.96 -3.27
CA PRO A 324 24.51 8.68 -2.85
C PRO A 324 23.27 8.33 -3.71
N ILE A 325 22.96 7.04 -3.76
CA ILE A 325 21.74 6.51 -4.35
C ILE A 325 20.77 6.09 -3.24
N HIS A 326 19.51 6.49 -3.37
CA HIS A 326 18.39 5.88 -2.65
C HIS A 326 17.56 5.05 -3.63
N VAL A 327 17.27 3.81 -3.26
CA VAL A 327 16.44 2.92 -4.09
C VAL A 327 15.02 2.90 -3.55
N ASP A 328 14.08 3.42 -4.31
CA ASP A 328 12.65 3.23 -4.07
C ASP A 328 12.24 1.82 -4.56
N ALA A 329 12.38 0.86 -3.68
CA ALA A 329 11.99 -0.53 -3.90
C ALA A 329 10.59 -0.83 -3.36
N ALA A 330 9.71 0.20 -3.29
CA ALA A 330 8.38 0.06 -2.69
C ALA A 330 7.62 -1.17 -3.18
N SER A 331 7.71 -1.48 -4.46
CA SER A 331 7.09 -2.67 -5.05
C SER A 331 8.11 -3.79 -5.30
N GLY A 332 9.25 -3.47 -5.91
CA GLY A 332 10.23 -4.45 -6.38
C GLY A 332 11.02 -5.14 -5.28
N GLY A 333 11.16 -4.52 -4.08
CA GLY A 333 11.99 -5.07 -3.01
C GLY A 333 11.53 -6.43 -2.46
N PHE A 334 10.25 -6.79 -2.60
CA PHE A 334 9.74 -8.13 -2.31
C PHE A 334 9.46 -8.97 -3.58
N VAL A 335 9.92 -8.54 -4.75
CA VAL A 335 9.80 -9.29 -6.00
C VAL A 335 11.18 -9.68 -6.54
N ALA A 336 12.03 -8.72 -6.83
CA ALA A 336 13.33 -8.93 -7.48
C ALA A 336 14.23 -9.94 -6.75
N PRO A 337 14.38 -9.93 -5.40
CA PRO A 337 15.23 -10.89 -4.71
C PRO A 337 14.80 -12.35 -4.88
N PHE A 338 13.55 -12.59 -5.25
CA PHE A 338 13.00 -13.95 -5.40
C PHE A 338 12.90 -14.42 -6.85
N VAL A 339 12.73 -13.50 -7.79
CA VAL A 339 12.54 -13.80 -9.23
C VAL A 339 13.84 -13.64 -10.00
N VAL A 340 14.61 -12.60 -9.70
CA VAL A 340 15.89 -12.26 -10.36
C VAL A 340 16.98 -11.99 -9.32
N PRO A 341 17.38 -12.99 -8.51
CA PRO A 341 18.26 -12.80 -7.35
C PRO A 341 19.65 -12.28 -7.71
N ASP A 342 20.09 -12.48 -8.95
CA ASP A 342 21.40 -12.02 -9.42
C ASP A 342 21.40 -10.54 -9.84
N LEU A 343 20.24 -9.88 -9.92
CA LEU A 343 20.15 -8.47 -10.24
C LEU A 343 20.77 -7.62 -9.11
N GLU A 344 21.80 -6.85 -9.44
CA GLU A 344 22.46 -5.94 -8.48
C GLU A 344 21.78 -4.57 -8.48
N TRP A 345 21.03 -4.30 -7.44
CA TRP A 345 20.28 -3.05 -7.25
C TRP A 345 20.31 -2.54 -5.80
N ASP A 346 20.77 -3.37 -4.88
CA ASP A 346 20.68 -3.21 -3.42
C ASP A 346 22.04 -2.78 -2.81
N PHE A 347 22.26 -3.08 -1.54
CA PHE A 347 23.51 -2.72 -0.86
C PHE A 347 24.76 -3.41 -1.41
N ARG A 348 24.69 -4.26 -2.42
CA ARG A 348 25.87 -4.70 -3.21
C ARG A 348 26.43 -3.54 -4.03
N CYS A 349 25.63 -2.58 -4.43
CA CYS A 349 26.06 -1.36 -5.09
C CYS A 349 26.62 -0.37 -4.06
N GLU A 350 27.87 0.09 -4.24
CA GLU A 350 28.60 0.91 -3.26
C GLU A 350 27.89 2.22 -2.92
N LYS A 351 27.31 2.89 -3.91
CA LYS A 351 26.63 4.19 -3.77
C LYS A 351 25.20 4.09 -3.23
N VAL A 352 24.62 2.88 -3.15
CA VAL A 352 23.32 2.68 -2.52
C VAL A 352 23.45 2.77 -1.01
N VAL A 353 22.91 3.84 -0.42
CA VAL A 353 23.01 4.13 1.01
C VAL A 353 21.72 3.90 1.77
N SER A 354 20.58 3.91 1.08
CA SER A 354 19.28 3.67 1.69
C SER A 354 18.28 3.06 0.70
N ILE A 355 17.36 2.28 1.25
CA ILE A 355 16.32 1.57 0.48
C ILE A 355 14.99 1.68 1.25
N ASN A 356 13.89 1.95 0.56
CA ASN A 356 12.57 1.75 1.11
C ASN A 356 11.84 0.58 0.44
N VAL A 357 10.99 -0.11 1.20
CA VAL A 357 10.10 -1.14 0.65
C VAL A 357 8.73 -1.10 1.35
N SER A 358 7.65 -1.33 0.59
CA SER A 358 6.30 -1.43 1.17
C SER A 358 5.99 -2.87 1.58
N GLY A 359 5.83 -3.10 2.87
CA GLY A 359 5.35 -4.38 3.37
C GLY A 359 3.92 -4.69 2.91
N HIS A 360 3.11 -3.65 2.73
CA HIS A 360 1.72 -3.77 2.33
C HIS A 360 1.47 -3.93 0.81
N LYS A 361 2.55 -4.08 0.02
CA LYS A 361 2.47 -4.46 -1.40
C LYS A 361 2.87 -5.94 -1.52
N TYR A 362 3.95 -6.23 -2.22
CA TYR A 362 4.43 -7.62 -2.36
C TYR A 362 5.10 -8.20 -1.10
N GLY A 363 5.17 -7.43 -0.01
CA GLY A 363 5.44 -7.96 1.32
C GLY A 363 4.27 -8.72 1.94
N LEU A 364 3.10 -8.73 1.26
CA LEU A 364 1.91 -9.53 1.55
C LEU A 364 1.28 -9.24 2.91
N VAL A 365 1.28 -7.98 3.33
CA VAL A 365 0.64 -7.51 4.57
C VAL A 365 -0.43 -6.48 4.23
N TYR A 366 -1.53 -6.44 4.97
CA TYR A 366 -2.55 -5.41 4.81
C TYR A 366 -1.99 -3.99 4.95
N PRO A 367 -2.64 -2.97 4.34
CA PRO A 367 -2.18 -1.58 4.32
C PRO A 367 -1.75 -1.04 5.67
N GLY A 368 -0.66 -0.26 5.70
CA GLY A 368 -0.19 0.44 6.88
C GLY A 368 1.22 0.07 7.34
N VAL A 369 2.04 -0.57 6.50
CA VAL A 369 3.44 -0.86 6.81
C VAL A 369 4.35 -0.63 5.61
N GLY A 370 5.47 0.01 5.86
CA GLY A 370 6.63 0.13 4.99
C GLY A 370 7.90 0.05 5.83
N TRP A 371 9.03 -0.06 5.17
CA TRP A 371 10.34 -0.20 5.79
C TRP A 371 11.30 0.81 5.16
N ALA A 372 12.06 1.47 6.01
CA ALA A 372 13.20 2.31 5.63
C ALA A 372 14.46 1.66 6.18
N LEU A 373 15.45 1.43 5.32
CA LEU A 373 16.72 0.83 5.67
C LEU A 373 17.88 1.73 5.21
N TRP A 374 18.92 1.82 6.01
CA TRP A 374 20.20 2.45 5.68
C TRP A 374 21.30 1.42 5.76
N ARG A 375 22.30 1.56 4.90
CA ARG A 375 23.49 0.69 4.83
C ARG A 375 24.18 0.54 6.18
N ASP A 376 24.35 1.65 6.88
CA ASP A 376 24.91 1.72 8.23
C ASP A 376 24.47 3.00 8.96
N PRO A 377 24.79 3.15 10.28
CA PRO A 377 24.38 4.29 11.09
C PRO A 377 24.88 5.65 10.58
N GLU A 378 25.99 5.70 9.83
CA GLU A 378 26.52 6.99 9.36
C GLU A 378 25.59 7.68 8.35
N TYR A 379 24.72 6.89 7.67
CA TYR A 379 23.74 7.41 6.70
C TYR A 379 22.44 7.90 7.34
N LEU A 380 22.25 7.66 8.64
CA LEU A 380 21.15 8.22 9.44
C LEU A 380 21.70 9.27 10.42
N PRO A 381 21.67 10.58 10.11
CA PRO A 381 22.19 11.64 10.97
C PRO A 381 21.59 11.61 12.38
N GLN A 382 22.43 11.71 13.42
CA GLN A 382 22.00 11.67 14.81
C GLN A 382 21.00 12.78 15.19
N GLU A 383 21.03 13.91 14.50
CA GLU A 383 20.07 15.01 14.71
C GLU A 383 18.61 14.63 14.30
N LEU A 384 18.42 13.54 13.59
CA LEU A 384 17.11 12.98 13.24
C LEU A 384 16.64 11.92 14.23
N VAL A 385 17.48 11.52 15.18
CA VAL A 385 17.17 10.53 16.21
C VAL A 385 16.82 11.25 17.50
N PHE A 386 15.58 11.12 17.95
CA PHE A 386 15.07 11.78 19.15
C PHE A 386 15.05 10.78 20.31
N ASN A 387 15.73 11.12 21.40
CA ASN A 387 15.70 10.34 22.61
C ASN A 387 14.51 10.77 23.48
N ILE A 388 13.75 9.80 23.95
CA ILE A 388 12.50 9.98 24.68
C ILE A 388 12.63 9.22 26.00
N ASN A 389 12.27 9.82 27.14
CA ASN A 389 12.39 9.20 28.45
C ASN A 389 11.11 9.28 29.32
N TYR A 390 10.05 9.91 28.82
CA TYR A 390 8.82 10.10 29.61
C TYR A 390 7.83 8.92 29.51
N LEU A 391 8.16 7.89 28.72
CA LEU A 391 7.39 6.65 28.60
C LEU A 391 7.94 5.51 29.47
N GLY A 392 8.75 5.84 30.51
CA GLY A 392 9.24 4.89 31.49
C GLY A 392 10.69 4.43 31.26
N ALA A 393 11.14 4.38 30.01
CA ALA A 393 12.52 4.05 29.64
C ALA A 393 13.10 5.03 28.61
N ASP A 394 14.43 5.11 28.55
CA ASP A 394 15.12 5.82 27.48
C ASP A 394 14.96 5.05 26.17
N GLN A 395 14.35 5.67 25.19
CA GLN A 395 14.14 5.08 23.87
C GLN A 395 14.40 6.10 22.76
N SER A 396 14.80 5.61 21.59
CA SER A 396 15.07 6.45 20.42
C SER A 396 13.96 6.30 19.38
N SER A 397 13.51 7.42 18.83
CA SER A 397 12.58 7.47 17.72
C SER A 397 13.10 8.38 16.62
N PHE A 398 12.93 7.97 15.37
CA PHE A 398 13.28 8.77 14.19
C PHE A 398 12.21 8.70 13.08
N THR A 399 11.03 8.14 13.39
CA THR A 399 9.88 8.13 12.49
C THR A 399 9.12 9.46 12.52
N LEU A 400 8.45 9.82 11.43
CA LEU A 400 7.61 11.01 11.38
C LEU A 400 6.39 10.89 12.29
N ASN A 401 5.82 9.67 12.38
CA ASN A 401 4.71 9.37 13.27
C ASN A 401 5.24 8.91 14.62
N PHE A 402 4.71 9.48 15.70
CA PHE A 402 5.02 9.06 17.06
C PHE A 402 4.20 7.83 17.43
N SER A 403 2.92 7.98 17.68
CA SER A 403 2.02 6.85 17.94
C SER A 403 1.62 6.15 16.65
N LYS A 404 1.77 4.83 16.61
CA LYS A 404 1.35 3.96 15.52
C LYS A 404 1.02 2.57 16.04
N GLY A 405 0.13 1.84 15.36
CA GLY A 405 -0.23 0.47 15.73
C GLY A 405 0.90 -0.52 15.45
N ALA A 406 1.01 -1.56 16.27
CA ALA A 406 1.99 -2.64 16.09
C ALA A 406 1.51 -3.76 15.15
N SER A 407 0.22 -3.84 14.86
CA SER A 407 -0.42 -4.98 14.18
C SER A 407 0.20 -5.30 12.82
N GLN A 408 0.48 -4.29 12.00
CA GLN A 408 1.07 -4.49 10.67
C GLN A 408 2.53 -4.98 10.73
N VAL A 409 3.29 -4.54 11.72
CA VAL A 409 4.66 -5.03 11.96
C VAL A 409 4.63 -6.51 12.33
N ILE A 410 3.68 -6.90 13.19
CA ILE A 410 3.46 -8.30 13.59
C ILE A 410 3.01 -9.13 12.38
N GLY A 411 2.10 -8.61 11.56
CA GLY A 411 1.69 -9.24 10.30
C GLY A 411 2.86 -9.45 9.34
N GLN A 412 3.77 -8.46 9.23
CA GLN A 412 4.97 -8.61 8.40
C GLN A 412 5.90 -9.71 8.91
N TYR A 413 6.13 -9.76 10.21
CA TYR A 413 6.96 -10.82 10.80
C TYR A 413 6.36 -12.20 10.57
N TYR A 414 5.01 -12.33 10.75
CA TYR A 414 4.29 -13.57 10.43
C TYR A 414 4.57 -14.00 8.99
N GLN A 415 4.41 -13.10 8.02
CA GLN A 415 4.65 -13.43 6.60
C GLN A 415 6.10 -13.86 6.34
N LEU A 416 7.08 -13.16 6.93
CA LEU A 416 8.48 -13.48 6.74
C LEU A 416 8.84 -14.87 7.26
N ILE A 417 8.35 -15.26 8.44
CA ILE A 417 8.64 -16.59 9.01
C ILE A 417 7.75 -17.69 8.45
N ARG A 418 6.47 -17.39 8.13
CA ARG A 418 5.51 -18.36 7.58
C ARG A 418 5.86 -18.79 6.16
N LEU A 419 6.22 -17.86 5.32
CA LEU A 419 6.53 -18.12 3.92
C LEU A 419 8.02 -18.43 3.71
N GLY A 420 8.89 -17.72 4.42
CA GLY A 420 10.33 -17.81 4.19
C GLY A 420 10.72 -17.49 2.74
N LYS A 421 12.00 -17.57 2.42
CA LYS A 421 12.51 -17.30 1.04
C LYS A 421 11.86 -18.22 0.00
N HIS A 422 11.56 -19.47 0.37
CA HIS A 422 10.96 -20.45 -0.55
C HIS A 422 9.51 -20.10 -0.90
N GLY A 423 8.68 -19.77 0.10
CA GLY A 423 7.28 -19.39 -0.12
C GLY A 423 7.16 -18.09 -0.93
N TYR A 424 7.94 -17.06 -0.59
CA TYR A 424 7.99 -15.83 -1.40
C TYR A 424 8.41 -16.11 -2.85
N ARG A 425 9.44 -16.93 -3.08
CA ARG A 425 9.86 -17.31 -4.44
C ARG A 425 8.74 -18.01 -5.21
N ALA A 426 8.06 -18.95 -4.57
CA ALA A 426 6.96 -19.68 -5.22
C ALA A 426 5.81 -18.73 -5.61
N ILE A 427 5.42 -17.81 -4.71
CA ILE A 427 4.37 -16.83 -4.96
C ILE A 427 4.80 -15.88 -6.08
N MET A 428 5.94 -15.20 -5.95
CA MET A 428 6.39 -14.18 -6.92
C MET A 428 6.61 -14.78 -8.31
N SER A 429 7.18 -15.99 -8.41
CA SER A 429 7.30 -16.69 -9.68
C SER A 429 5.94 -17.04 -10.29
N ASN A 430 4.93 -17.35 -9.47
CA ASN A 430 3.57 -17.59 -9.98
C ASN A 430 2.92 -16.31 -10.50
N LEU A 431 3.11 -15.17 -9.81
CA LEU A 431 2.61 -13.87 -10.27
C LEU A 431 3.25 -13.47 -11.60
N THR A 432 4.57 -13.65 -11.73
CA THR A 432 5.30 -13.40 -12.99
C THR A 432 4.75 -14.24 -14.12
N ARG A 433 4.57 -15.56 -13.93
CA ARG A 433 3.97 -16.44 -14.96
C ARG A 433 2.56 -16.03 -15.35
N THR A 434 1.75 -15.54 -14.38
CA THR A 434 0.40 -15.06 -14.65
C THR A 434 0.43 -13.75 -15.45
N ALA A 435 1.37 -12.86 -15.15
CA ALA A 435 1.59 -11.64 -15.92
C ALA A 435 2.05 -11.95 -17.36
N ASP A 436 3.01 -12.87 -17.53
CA ASP A 436 3.47 -13.31 -18.85
C ASP A 436 2.33 -13.93 -19.68
N TYR A 437 1.49 -14.77 -19.07
CA TYR A 437 0.31 -15.34 -19.72
C TYR A 437 -0.69 -14.28 -20.19
N LEU A 438 -0.96 -13.28 -19.34
CA LEU A 438 -1.85 -12.15 -19.70
C LEU A 438 -1.22 -11.35 -20.85
N THR A 439 0.07 -11.06 -20.76
CA THR A 439 0.84 -10.32 -21.78
C THR A 439 0.74 -10.99 -23.15
N GLU A 440 1.06 -12.29 -23.24
CA GLU A 440 0.96 -13.05 -24.49
C GLU A 440 -0.45 -13.03 -25.09
N THR A 441 -1.45 -13.09 -24.23
CA THR A 441 -2.85 -13.10 -24.67
C THR A 441 -3.29 -11.73 -25.19
N LEU A 442 -2.87 -10.64 -24.56
CA LEU A 442 -3.16 -9.28 -25.01
C LEU A 442 -2.42 -8.94 -26.31
N GLU A 443 -1.17 -9.40 -26.49
CA GLU A 443 -0.46 -9.25 -27.78
C GLU A 443 -1.19 -9.96 -28.92
N LYS A 444 -1.67 -11.19 -28.71
CA LYS A 444 -2.48 -11.94 -29.69
C LYS A 444 -3.77 -11.21 -30.04
N LYS A 445 -4.27 -10.34 -29.16
CA LYS A 445 -5.43 -9.47 -29.40
C LYS A 445 -5.07 -8.13 -30.06
N GLY A 446 -3.79 -7.91 -30.38
CA GLY A 446 -3.34 -6.72 -31.13
C GLY A 446 -2.93 -5.54 -30.27
N PHE A 447 -2.79 -5.69 -28.95
CA PHE A 447 -2.26 -4.64 -28.10
C PHE A 447 -0.73 -4.55 -28.21
N VAL A 448 -0.19 -3.36 -27.95
CA VAL A 448 1.24 -3.14 -27.70
C VAL A 448 1.49 -3.28 -26.22
N ILE A 449 2.45 -4.11 -25.86
CA ILE A 449 2.87 -4.30 -24.46
C ILE A 449 4.00 -3.32 -24.16
N MET A 450 3.93 -2.71 -22.96
CA MET A 450 4.85 -1.69 -22.48
C MET A 450 5.59 -2.12 -21.21
N SER A 451 5.26 -3.27 -20.66
CA SER A 451 5.90 -3.84 -19.47
C SER A 451 6.84 -4.96 -19.85
N GLU A 452 7.84 -5.20 -19.00
CA GLU A 452 8.81 -6.28 -19.14
C GLU A 452 8.19 -7.65 -18.80
N ARG A 453 8.88 -8.73 -19.22
CA ARG A 453 8.46 -10.12 -19.03
C ARG A 453 9.50 -10.90 -18.24
N SER A 454 9.15 -12.13 -17.88
CA SER A 454 10.05 -13.12 -17.32
C SER A 454 10.80 -12.64 -16.08
N GLY A 455 10.19 -11.68 -15.34
CA GLY A 455 10.76 -11.15 -14.11
C GLY A 455 11.74 -9.99 -14.28
N ALA A 456 11.96 -9.49 -15.50
CA ALA A 456 12.75 -8.28 -15.73
C ALA A 456 12.06 -6.99 -15.24
N GLY A 457 10.86 -7.11 -14.69
CA GLY A 457 10.07 -6.09 -14.04
C GLY A 457 9.09 -6.67 -13.03
N LEU A 458 8.21 -5.81 -12.50
CA LEU A 458 7.13 -6.22 -11.60
C LEU A 458 6.13 -7.15 -12.31
N PRO A 459 5.43 -8.02 -11.58
CA PRO A 459 4.32 -8.80 -12.12
C PRO A 459 3.11 -7.91 -12.41
N LEU A 460 3.20 -7.12 -13.47
CA LEU A 460 2.14 -6.28 -14.00
C LEU A 460 2.17 -6.28 -15.52
N VAL A 461 1.05 -5.91 -16.14
CA VAL A 461 0.96 -5.79 -17.59
C VAL A 461 0.47 -4.39 -17.94
N ALA A 462 1.36 -3.61 -18.52
CA ALA A 462 1.07 -2.30 -19.09
C ALA A 462 0.91 -2.44 -20.61
N PHE A 463 -0.19 -1.93 -21.15
CA PHE A 463 -0.51 -2.14 -22.56
C PHE A 463 -1.34 -0.98 -23.12
N ARG A 464 -1.28 -0.81 -24.44
CA ARG A 464 -2.02 0.20 -25.18
C ARG A 464 -2.50 -0.32 -26.53
N PHE A 465 -3.38 0.40 -27.15
CA PHE A 465 -3.71 0.15 -28.53
C PHE A 465 -2.53 0.49 -29.46
N ARG A 466 -2.45 -0.24 -30.60
CA ARG A 466 -1.53 0.13 -31.68
C ARG A 466 -1.96 1.45 -32.28
N THR A 467 -0.98 2.30 -32.59
CA THR A 467 -1.19 3.48 -33.41
C THR A 467 -1.33 3.09 -34.88
N PRO A 468 -1.93 3.95 -35.75
CA PRO A 468 -1.99 3.68 -37.17
C PRO A 468 -0.60 3.42 -37.81
N GLN A 469 0.44 4.10 -37.32
CA GLN A 469 1.82 3.92 -37.80
C GLN A 469 2.40 2.54 -37.43
N GLU A 470 1.88 1.92 -36.40
CA GLU A 470 2.23 0.55 -35.94
C GLU A 470 1.32 -0.53 -36.55
N GLY A 471 0.50 -0.17 -37.54
CA GLY A 471 -0.48 -1.07 -38.15
C GLY A 471 -1.75 -1.27 -37.33
N GLY A 472 -2.08 -0.30 -36.49
CA GLY A 472 -3.36 -0.25 -35.79
C GLY A 472 -4.49 0.20 -36.72
N ASP A 473 -5.72 0.04 -36.24
CA ASP A 473 -6.94 0.42 -36.94
C ASP A 473 -7.06 1.95 -37.02
N GLU A 474 -7.05 2.51 -38.26
CA GLU A 474 -7.20 3.94 -38.52
C GLU A 474 -8.62 4.45 -38.19
N ASP A 475 -9.62 3.58 -38.25
CA ASP A 475 -11.04 3.91 -38.02
C ASP A 475 -11.42 3.78 -36.54
N ARG A 476 -10.49 3.32 -35.66
CA ARG A 476 -10.79 3.20 -34.24
C ARG A 476 -11.21 4.54 -33.65
N HIS A 477 -12.39 4.55 -33.08
CA HIS A 477 -13.03 5.76 -32.55
C HIS A 477 -13.12 5.79 -31.02
N TYR A 478 -12.45 4.86 -30.35
CA TYR A 478 -12.33 4.77 -28.89
C TYR A 478 -10.86 4.60 -28.47
N ASP A 479 -10.59 4.90 -27.21
CA ASP A 479 -9.25 4.84 -26.63
C ASP A 479 -9.22 3.94 -25.38
N GLU A 480 -8.07 3.90 -24.72
CA GLU A 480 -7.82 3.14 -23.49
C GLU A 480 -8.79 3.51 -22.37
N PHE A 481 -9.20 4.78 -22.29
CA PHE A 481 -10.16 5.22 -21.28
C PHE A 481 -11.55 4.65 -21.52
N ALA A 482 -11.96 4.55 -22.78
CA ALA A 482 -13.25 3.93 -23.12
C ALA A 482 -13.27 2.45 -22.72
N LEU A 483 -12.19 1.71 -23.01
CA LEU A 483 -12.06 0.31 -22.59
C LEU A 483 -12.09 0.15 -21.07
N ALA A 484 -11.33 1.00 -20.35
CA ALA A 484 -11.34 1.01 -18.88
C ALA A 484 -12.76 1.22 -18.30
N HIS A 485 -13.55 2.11 -18.89
CA HIS A 485 -14.93 2.36 -18.49
C HIS A 485 -15.84 1.16 -18.73
N HIS A 486 -15.69 0.48 -19.86
CA HIS A 486 -16.48 -0.74 -20.15
C HIS A 486 -16.11 -1.88 -19.18
N LEU A 487 -14.82 -2.07 -18.90
CA LEU A 487 -14.35 -3.03 -17.90
C LEU A 487 -14.91 -2.73 -16.51
N ARG A 488 -15.03 -1.44 -16.15
CA ARG A 488 -15.62 -1.04 -14.87
C ARG A 488 -17.09 -1.43 -14.75
N SER A 489 -17.85 -1.41 -15.83
CA SER A 489 -19.24 -1.89 -15.83
C SER A 489 -19.34 -3.39 -15.59
N ARG A 490 -18.23 -4.13 -15.77
CA ARG A 490 -18.08 -5.56 -15.46
C ARG A 490 -17.50 -5.82 -14.06
N GLY A 491 -17.25 -4.75 -13.29
CA GLY A 491 -16.67 -4.81 -11.95
C GLY A 491 -15.14 -4.64 -11.90
N TRP A 492 -14.45 -4.72 -13.03
CA TRP A 492 -13.00 -4.60 -13.07
C TRP A 492 -12.54 -3.15 -12.94
N VAL A 493 -11.59 -2.89 -12.05
CA VAL A 493 -10.89 -1.62 -11.96
C VAL A 493 -9.53 -1.77 -12.65
N VAL A 494 -9.52 -1.53 -13.96
CA VAL A 494 -8.30 -1.45 -14.79
C VAL A 494 -8.08 0.01 -15.11
N PRO A 495 -7.04 0.67 -14.56
CA PRO A 495 -6.82 2.09 -14.80
C PRO A 495 -6.32 2.34 -16.21
N ALA A 496 -6.87 3.38 -16.83
CA ALA A 496 -6.28 4.02 -18.00
C ALA A 496 -5.71 5.38 -17.60
N TYR A 497 -4.52 5.70 -18.05
CA TYR A 497 -3.87 6.98 -17.78
C TYR A 497 -2.90 7.37 -18.91
N THR A 498 -2.50 8.63 -18.90
CA THR A 498 -1.44 9.12 -19.78
C THR A 498 -0.13 9.07 -19.02
N MET A 499 0.92 8.56 -19.64
CA MET A 499 2.25 8.53 -19.05
C MET A 499 2.74 9.93 -18.65
N ALA A 500 3.83 9.94 -17.92
CA ALA A 500 4.53 11.11 -17.41
C ALA A 500 4.66 12.24 -18.47
N PRO A 501 4.92 13.47 -18.04
CA PRO A 501 4.91 14.65 -18.90
C PRO A 501 5.67 14.45 -20.21
N ASN A 502 5.14 15.00 -21.27
CA ASN A 502 5.70 15.04 -22.64
C ASN A 502 5.56 13.77 -23.50
N SER A 503 5.10 12.64 -22.97
CA SER A 503 4.97 11.44 -23.78
C SER A 503 3.64 11.33 -24.56
N ASN A 504 2.55 11.90 -24.05
CA ASN A 504 1.17 11.77 -24.56
C ASN A 504 0.68 10.33 -24.78
N VAL A 505 1.43 9.34 -24.29
CA VAL A 505 1.11 7.92 -24.42
C VAL A 505 0.00 7.56 -23.44
N LYS A 506 -1.12 7.09 -23.98
CA LYS A 506 -2.19 6.50 -23.19
C LYS A 506 -1.93 5.01 -23.00
N MET A 507 -2.27 4.49 -21.84
CA MET A 507 -2.06 3.09 -21.52
C MET A 507 -3.08 2.58 -20.52
N LEU A 508 -3.22 1.27 -20.47
CA LEU A 508 -3.92 0.51 -19.45
C LEU A 508 -2.89 -0.27 -18.64
N ARG A 509 -3.20 -0.55 -17.36
CA ARG A 509 -2.30 -1.35 -16.52
C ARG A 509 -3.09 -2.33 -15.66
N VAL A 510 -2.65 -3.58 -15.64
CA VAL A 510 -3.13 -4.64 -14.76
C VAL A 510 -2.01 -5.03 -13.81
N VAL A 511 -2.20 -4.84 -12.51
CA VAL A 511 -1.28 -5.32 -11.47
C VAL A 511 -1.69 -6.75 -11.10
N VAL A 512 -0.73 -7.67 -11.19
CA VAL A 512 -0.93 -9.06 -10.80
C VAL A 512 -0.49 -9.23 -9.34
N ARG A 513 -1.47 -9.59 -8.49
CA ARG A 513 -1.26 -9.80 -7.06
C ARG A 513 -1.57 -11.25 -6.68
N GLU A 514 -1.32 -11.60 -5.42
CA GLU A 514 -1.48 -12.93 -4.84
C GLU A 514 -2.86 -13.55 -5.06
N ASP A 515 -3.89 -12.73 -5.12
CA ASP A 515 -5.28 -13.14 -5.32
C ASP A 515 -5.71 -13.19 -6.79
N PHE A 516 -4.85 -12.79 -7.74
CA PHE A 516 -5.15 -12.79 -9.17
C PHE A 516 -4.78 -14.13 -9.82
N THR A 517 -5.66 -15.10 -9.66
CA THR A 517 -5.48 -16.46 -10.20
C THR A 517 -5.55 -16.50 -11.72
N LYS A 518 -5.05 -17.60 -12.33
CA LYS A 518 -5.21 -17.84 -13.78
C LYS A 518 -6.67 -17.82 -14.22
N THR A 519 -7.57 -18.41 -13.45
CA THR A 519 -9.01 -18.40 -13.76
C THR A 519 -9.57 -16.97 -13.79
N ARG A 520 -9.17 -16.13 -12.84
CA ARG A 520 -9.55 -14.71 -12.82
C ARG A 520 -8.95 -13.95 -13.99
N CYS A 521 -7.72 -14.28 -14.38
CA CYS A 521 -7.07 -13.74 -15.57
C CYS A 521 -7.85 -14.11 -16.84
N ASP A 522 -8.29 -15.36 -17.00
CA ASP A 522 -9.12 -15.82 -18.12
C ASP A 522 -10.46 -15.09 -18.17
N SER A 523 -11.07 -14.82 -17.01
CA SER A 523 -12.29 -14.03 -16.91
C SER A 523 -12.07 -12.57 -17.36
N LEU A 524 -10.98 -11.94 -16.94
CA LEU A 524 -10.60 -10.60 -17.40
C LEU A 524 -10.40 -10.57 -18.92
N ILE A 525 -9.68 -11.53 -19.47
CA ILE A 525 -9.44 -11.66 -20.93
C ILE A 525 -10.76 -11.79 -21.70
N SER A 526 -11.69 -12.57 -21.18
CA SER A 526 -13.02 -12.73 -21.77
C SER A 526 -13.81 -11.42 -21.75
N ASP A 527 -13.76 -10.69 -20.62
CA ASP A 527 -14.43 -9.40 -20.50
C ASP A 527 -13.75 -8.30 -21.35
N VAL A 528 -12.43 -8.32 -21.51
CA VAL A 528 -11.74 -7.44 -22.47
C VAL A 528 -12.24 -7.69 -23.88
N THR A 529 -12.38 -8.95 -24.29
CA THR A 529 -12.88 -9.30 -25.62
C THR A 529 -14.32 -8.83 -25.83
N LEU A 530 -15.17 -9.05 -24.84
CA LEU A 530 -16.57 -8.59 -24.88
C LEU A 530 -16.64 -7.06 -24.96
N CYS A 531 -15.86 -6.36 -24.14
CA CYS A 531 -15.86 -4.90 -24.13
C CYS A 531 -15.36 -4.29 -25.45
N LEU A 532 -14.35 -4.91 -26.08
CA LEU A 532 -13.90 -4.50 -27.41
C LEU A 532 -15.03 -4.65 -28.46
N GLY A 533 -15.70 -5.82 -28.50
CA GLY A 533 -16.83 -6.01 -29.41
C GLY A 533 -17.97 -5.00 -29.20
N LEU A 534 -18.30 -4.69 -27.94
CA LEU A 534 -19.29 -3.64 -27.64
C LEU A 534 -18.84 -2.23 -28.06
N LEU A 535 -17.55 -1.93 -27.95
CA LEU A 535 -16.98 -0.64 -28.40
C LEU A 535 -16.99 -0.55 -29.93
N ASP A 536 -16.67 -1.63 -30.63
CA ASP A 536 -16.70 -1.69 -32.11
C ASP A 536 -18.12 -1.49 -32.67
N GLU A 537 -19.16 -2.00 -31.96
CA GLU A 537 -20.56 -1.84 -32.33
C GLU A 537 -21.16 -0.46 -31.95
N THR A 538 -20.49 0.29 -31.05
CA THR A 538 -20.99 1.59 -30.56
C THR A 538 -20.50 2.73 -31.44
N ASP A 539 -21.42 3.58 -31.90
CA ASP A 539 -21.06 4.71 -32.76
C ASP A 539 -20.21 5.77 -32.01
N ARG A 540 -19.38 6.49 -32.79
CA ARG A 540 -18.44 7.54 -32.29
C ARG A 540 -19.15 8.62 -31.47
N GLU A 541 -20.36 9.02 -31.87
CA GLU A 541 -21.09 10.09 -31.19
C GLU A 541 -21.58 9.65 -29.80
N SER A 542 -22.05 8.43 -29.68
CA SER A 542 -22.47 7.83 -28.40
C SER A 542 -21.31 7.68 -27.43
N ILE A 543 -20.15 7.24 -27.90
CA ILE A 543 -18.94 7.17 -27.05
C ILE A 543 -18.56 8.56 -26.55
N LYS A 544 -18.50 9.55 -27.43
CA LYS A 544 -18.16 10.92 -27.08
C LYS A 544 -19.15 11.53 -26.06
N LYS A 545 -20.44 11.37 -26.27
CA LYS A 545 -21.48 11.81 -25.32
C LYS A 545 -21.33 11.15 -23.95
N ARG A 546 -21.01 9.86 -23.93
CA ARG A 546 -20.77 9.12 -22.68
C ARG A 546 -19.54 9.64 -21.96
N GLU A 547 -18.44 9.89 -22.64
CA GLU A 547 -17.22 10.46 -22.06
C GLU A 547 -17.48 11.88 -21.50
N GLU A 548 -18.20 12.71 -22.23
CA GLU A 548 -18.58 14.05 -21.77
C GLU A 548 -19.47 13.98 -20.52
N TYR A 549 -20.43 13.06 -20.52
CA TYR A 549 -21.27 12.83 -19.35
C TYR A 549 -20.44 12.38 -18.12
N ILE A 550 -19.53 11.44 -18.32
CA ILE A 550 -18.63 10.94 -17.28
C ILE A 550 -17.76 12.09 -16.74
N LYS A 551 -17.12 12.87 -17.61
CA LYS A 551 -16.35 14.06 -17.21
C LYS A 551 -17.20 15.03 -16.39
N LYS A 552 -18.42 15.27 -16.80
CA LYS A 552 -19.31 16.25 -16.15
C LYS A 552 -19.86 15.76 -14.80
N HIS A 553 -20.18 14.48 -14.66
CA HIS A 553 -20.94 13.98 -13.53
C HIS A 553 -20.13 13.08 -12.57
N ILE A 554 -19.18 12.28 -13.05
CA ILE A 554 -18.39 11.39 -12.18
C ILE A 554 -17.19 12.14 -11.59
N THR A 555 -16.52 12.99 -12.35
CA THR A 555 -15.48 13.87 -11.81
C THR A 555 -16.01 14.92 -10.84
N THR A 556 -17.32 15.23 -10.92
CA THR A 556 -17.97 16.16 -9.99
C THR A 556 -18.67 15.47 -8.81
N SER A 557 -19.00 14.18 -8.90
CA SER A 557 -19.63 13.45 -7.77
C SER A 557 -18.63 13.10 -6.66
N GLY A 558 -17.34 12.97 -6.98
CA GLY A 558 -16.25 12.94 -5.98
C GLY A 558 -16.00 14.31 -5.32
N LYS A 559 -16.54 15.39 -5.90
CA LYS A 559 -16.67 16.69 -5.24
C LYS A 559 -17.96 16.69 -4.42
N GLY A 560 -18.01 15.91 -3.35
CA GLY A 560 -19.00 16.12 -2.31
C GLY A 560 -19.00 17.61 -1.97
N LYS A 561 -20.14 18.16 -1.59
CA LYS A 561 -20.34 19.59 -1.21
C LYS A 561 -19.33 20.13 -0.16
N HIS A 562 -18.36 19.32 0.22
CA HIS A 562 -17.34 19.54 1.24
C HIS A 562 -15.89 19.43 0.75
N ALA A 563 -15.61 19.11 -0.54
CA ALA A 563 -14.28 19.30 -1.09
C ALA A 563 -14.02 20.81 -1.20
N HIS A 564 -12.99 21.30 -0.53
CA HIS A 564 -12.57 22.70 -0.64
C HIS A 564 -12.46 23.11 -2.11
N PRO A 565 -13.26 24.07 -2.60
CA PRO A 565 -13.34 24.37 -4.04
C PRO A 565 -12.05 24.94 -4.64
N SER A 566 -11.13 25.41 -3.78
CA SER A 566 -9.96 26.19 -4.19
C SER A 566 -8.78 25.36 -4.69
N TYR A 567 -8.75 24.06 -4.44
CA TYR A 567 -7.59 23.21 -4.82
C TYR A 567 -7.82 22.28 -6.02
N ALA A 568 -9.00 22.34 -6.64
CA ALA A 568 -9.42 21.34 -7.62
C ALA A 568 -8.98 21.62 -9.07
N ASN A 569 -8.48 22.81 -9.38
CA ASN A 569 -8.31 23.26 -10.77
C ASN A 569 -6.86 23.39 -11.25
N GLU A 570 -5.88 23.37 -10.34
CA GLU A 570 -4.46 23.41 -10.71
C GLU A 570 -3.74 22.25 -10.01
N THR A 571 -3.34 21.27 -10.78
CA THR A 571 -2.45 20.24 -10.28
C THR A 571 -1.01 20.60 -10.61
N HIS A 572 -0.16 20.63 -9.60
CA HIS A 572 1.28 20.83 -9.75
C HIS A 572 2.05 19.51 -9.77
N SER A 573 1.35 18.38 -9.65
CA SER A 573 1.95 17.05 -9.71
C SER A 573 2.36 16.68 -11.15
N LEU A 574 3.47 15.99 -11.31
CA LEU A 574 3.91 15.41 -12.58
C LEU A 574 2.83 14.51 -13.17
N GLN A 575 2.21 13.68 -12.36
CA GLN A 575 1.13 12.77 -12.75
C GLN A 575 -0.15 13.53 -13.14
N GLY A 576 -0.38 14.68 -12.57
CA GLY A 576 -1.56 15.51 -12.84
C GLY A 576 -1.41 16.45 -14.05
N LYS A 577 -0.21 16.79 -14.48
CA LYS A 577 0.04 17.68 -15.63
C LYS A 577 -0.45 17.12 -16.96
N THR A 578 -0.61 15.82 -17.05
CA THR A 578 -1.14 15.14 -18.25
C THR A 578 -2.68 15.07 -18.29
N GLY A 579 -3.34 15.58 -17.27
CA GLY A 579 -4.74 16.01 -17.32
C GLY A 579 -5.80 14.93 -17.15
N LYS A 580 -5.47 13.63 -17.05
CA LYS A 580 -6.46 12.56 -16.89
C LYS A 580 -5.84 11.34 -16.22
N THR A 581 -5.68 11.40 -14.92
CA THR A 581 -5.38 10.19 -14.16
C THR A 581 -6.61 9.75 -13.37
N HIS A 582 -7.03 8.51 -13.55
CA HIS A 582 -7.88 7.79 -12.64
C HIS A 582 -7.06 6.80 -11.80
N ALA A 583 -5.73 6.92 -11.84
CA ALA A 583 -4.85 6.07 -11.08
C ALA A 583 -4.86 6.53 -9.63
N ILE A 584 -5.44 5.70 -8.79
CA ILE A 584 -5.20 5.68 -7.36
C ILE A 584 -4.13 4.62 -7.14
N CYS A 585 -3.08 4.98 -6.44
CA CYS A 585 -2.00 4.05 -6.11
C CYS A 585 -2.49 2.83 -5.35
#